data_2726d2493806e0c47c0c9a342e6ef54b
#
_entry.id   2726d2493806e0c47c0c9a342e6ef54b
#
_cell.length_a   1.000
_cell.length_b   1.000
_cell.length_c   1.000
_cell.angle_alpha   90.00
_cell.angle_beta   90.00
_cell.angle_gamma   90.00
#
_symmetry.space_group_name_H-M   'P 1'
#
loop_
_entity.id
_entity.type
_entity.pdbx_description
1 polymer ?
#
loop_
_entity_poly.entity_id
_entity_poly.type
_entity_poly.pdbx_seq_one_letter_code
_entity_poly.pdbx_strand_id
1 'polypeptide(L)'
;MSRIAANPIPYWAEAGKTREVFDEAFADFHAIGFTAVKADVPEDMTAGEYRAWIGRYGLAPSLSLYNSPFDSSVPRAEDRERAKRFAATQVELGLDRTMVSSMAVPARLEQPATGAGFDEGRLASAIEACGEVCRVLAAEGLRPLHHSHVGGVFETEYEITRLLDDLGPDVIGFGPDTGHLRWAGIEPAAFIRRYADRLGGIHIKDCFPDHLGRSGMSYHEATATKRLWAEPGLGVVDFDAVLGALPDDYDGDFMIEVDEPSVDSKLESHRMSFAWARRVLGGRVEQ
;
A
#
# COMPACT_ATOMS: atom_id res chain seq x y z
N MET A 1 7.54 14.82 -10.49
CA MET A 1 8.72 14.25 -9.78
C MET A 1 8.22 13.46 -8.58
N SER A 2 8.86 12.34 -8.28
CA SER A 2 8.48 11.45 -7.18
C SER A 2 8.75 12.08 -5.81
N ARG A 3 7.95 11.72 -4.80
CA ARG A 3 8.09 12.19 -3.42
C ARG A 3 8.29 11.02 -2.47
N ILE A 4 8.88 11.28 -1.32
CA ILE A 4 8.89 10.36 -0.18
C ILE A 4 7.67 10.69 0.67
N ALA A 5 6.73 9.76 0.77
CA ALA A 5 5.50 9.92 1.53
C ALA A 5 5.49 9.00 2.76
N ALA A 6 4.83 9.44 3.84
CA ALA A 6 4.64 8.65 5.05
C ALA A 6 3.29 7.96 5.09
N ASN A 7 3.26 6.72 5.62
CA ASN A 7 2.01 6.03 5.98
C ASN A 7 1.82 6.06 7.50
N PRO A 8 0.70 6.61 8.02
CA PRO A 8 0.49 6.78 9.46
C PRO A 8 -0.01 5.51 10.19
N ILE A 9 0.07 4.32 9.57
CA ILE A 9 -0.43 3.07 10.18
C ILE A 9 0.04 2.86 11.63
N PRO A 10 1.33 3.00 12.00
CA PRO A 10 1.77 2.74 13.36
C PRO A 10 1.11 3.64 14.42
N TYR A 11 0.60 4.79 14.02
CA TYR A 11 -0.05 5.72 14.95
C TYR A 11 -1.48 5.31 15.28
N TRP A 12 -2.25 4.89 14.28
CA TRP A 12 -3.67 4.60 14.47
C TRP A 12 -3.99 3.10 14.64
N ALA A 13 -3.06 2.20 14.36
CA ALA A 13 -3.30 0.75 14.44
C ALA A 13 -3.76 0.31 15.85
N GLU A 14 -3.17 0.88 16.90
CA GLU A 14 -3.55 0.61 18.28
C GLU A 14 -4.60 1.60 18.83
N ALA A 15 -4.45 2.90 18.51
CA ALA A 15 -5.23 3.97 19.12
C ALA A 15 -6.51 4.34 18.34
N GLY A 16 -6.68 3.79 17.12
CA GLY A 16 -7.77 4.13 16.21
C GLY A 16 -7.54 5.43 15.45
N LYS A 17 -8.37 5.68 14.45
CA LYS A 17 -8.26 6.82 13.53
C LYS A 17 -8.96 8.05 14.11
N THR A 18 -8.40 8.65 15.16
CA THR A 18 -8.89 9.92 15.72
C THR A 18 -8.09 11.11 15.20
N ARG A 19 -8.66 12.33 15.33
CA ARG A 19 -7.97 13.56 14.91
C ARG A 19 -6.68 13.78 15.69
N GLU A 20 -6.69 13.50 16.98
CA GLU A 20 -5.53 13.66 17.86
C GLU A 20 -4.38 12.75 17.44
N VAL A 21 -4.71 11.51 17.08
CA VAL A 21 -3.72 10.51 16.59
C VAL A 21 -3.11 10.95 15.26
N PHE A 22 -3.92 11.45 14.35
CA PHE A 22 -3.42 11.99 13.09
C PHE A 22 -2.62 13.29 13.27
N ASP A 23 -3.04 14.19 14.19
CA ASP A 23 -2.29 15.41 14.49
C ASP A 23 -0.90 15.06 15.06
N GLU A 24 -0.78 14.05 15.93
CA GLU A 24 0.50 13.52 16.41
C GLU A 24 1.35 13.03 15.24
N ALA A 25 0.79 12.16 14.38
CA ALA A 25 1.49 11.61 13.23
C ALA A 25 1.99 12.70 12.28
N PHE A 26 1.15 13.68 11.94
CA PHE A 26 1.50 14.76 11.02
C PHE A 26 2.56 15.69 11.60
N ALA A 27 2.50 15.99 12.90
CA ALA A 27 3.53 16.76 13.58
C ALA A 27 4.90 16.05 13.55
N ASP A 28 4.91 14.75 13.81
CA ASP A 28 6.11 13.93 13.76
C ASP A 28 6.67 13.84 12.33
N PHE A 29 5.83 13.63 11.32
CA PHE A 29 6.25 13.59 9.91
C PHE A 29 6.86 14.90 9.47
N HIS A 30 6.24 16.02 9.82
CA HIS A 30 6.81 17.36 9.58
C HIS A 30 8.19 17.51 10.25
N ALA A 31 8.30 17.15 11.54
CA ALA A 31 9.56 17.27 12.28
C ALA A 31 10.67 16.38 11.74
N ILE A 32 10.33 15.23 11.13
CA ILE A 32 11.27 14.34 10.45
C ILE A 32 11.70 14.91 9.09
N GLY A 33 10.82 15.62 8.40
CA GLY A 33 11.05 16.20 7.08
C GLY A 33 10.29 15.57 5.93
N PHE A 34 9.26 14.75 6.20
CA PHE A 34 8.32 14.32 5.17
C PHE A 34 7.54 15.53 4.62
N THR A 35 7.28 15.52 3.32
CA THR A 35 6.48 16.53 2.62
C THR A 35 5.17 15.97 2.06
N ALA A 36 4.96 14.67 2.16
CA ALA A 36 3.74 14.00 1.68
C ALA A 36 3.31 12.91 2.66
N VAL A 37 2.00 12.67 2.70
CA VAL A 37 1.37 11.65 3.55
C VAL A 37 0.28 10.92 2.79
N LYS A 38 0.06 9.65 3.08
CA LYS A 38 -1.06 8.87 2.55
C LYS A 38 -2.37 9.64 2.73
N ALA A 39 -3.14 9.79 1.64
CA ALA A 39 -4.42 10.48 1.66
C ALA A 39 -5.52 9.57 2.26
N ASP A 40 -5.63 9.58 3.57
CA ASP A 40 -6.63 8.83 4.35
C ASP A 40 -7.66 9.82 4.92
N VAL A 41 -8.60 10.25 4.07
CA VAL A 41 -9.59 11.29 4.39
C VAL A 41 -10.68 10.72 5.31
N PRO A 42 -10.88 11.26 6.53
CA PRO A 42 -11.96 10.83 7.39
C PRO A 42 -13.34 11.02 6.74
N GLU A 43 -14.29 10.13 7.03
CA GLU A 43 -15.64 10.17 6.44
C GLU A 43 -16.42 11.46 6.74
N ASP A 44 -16.13 12.10 7.87
CA ASP A 44 -16.75 13.35 8.32
C ASP A 44 -16.07 14.62 7.79
N MET A 45 -15.11 14.46 6.84
CA MET A 45 -14.29 15.55 6.32
C MET A 45 -14.34 15.64 4.79
N THR A 46 -14.41 16.84 4.27
CA THR A 46 -14.26 17.11 2.84
C THR A 46 -12.78 17.05 2.44
N ALA A 47 -12.51 16.85 1.14
CA ALA A 47 -11.16 16.89 0.58
C ALA A 47 -10.46 18.24 0.86
N GLY A 48 -11.21 19.35 0.77
CA GLY A 48 -10.70 20.69 1.07
C GLY A 48 -10.29 20.88 2.52
N GLU A 49 -11.09 20.38 3.47
CA GLU A 49 -10.77 20.41 4.90
C GLU A 49 -9.57 19.53 5.23
N TYR A 50 -9.50 18.32 4.65
CA TYR A 50 -8.36 17.43 4.80
C TYR A 50 -7.06 18.07 4.28
N ARG A 51 -7.10 18.63 3.05
CA ARG A 51 -5.95 19.35 2.48
C ARG A 51 -5.50 20.51 3.38
N ALA A 52 -6.44 21.30 3.90
CA ALA A 52 -6.12 22.38 4.82
C ALA A 52 -5.54 21.84 6.14
N TRP A 53 -6.01 20.71 6.61
CA TRP A 53 -5.56 20.08 7.84
C TRP A 53 -4.10 19.61 7.72
N ILE A 54 -3.78 18.75 6.75
CA ILE A 54 -2.40 18.26 6.55
C ILE A 54 -1.45 19.39 6.14
N GLY A 55 -1.97 20.40 5.42
CA GLY A 55 -1.22 21.58 4.99
C GLY A 55 -0.67 22.43 6.14
N ARG A 56 -1.31 22.41 7.33
CA ARG A 56 -0.79 23.05 8.56
C ARG A 56 0.56 22.47 9.00
N TYR A 57 0.82 21.22 8.62
CA TYR A 57 2.08 20.52 8.88
C TYR A 57 3.01 20.50 7.66
N GLY A 58 2.73 21.29 6.62
CA GLY A 58 3.55 21.31 5.41
C GLY A 58 3.46 20.01 4.58
N LEU A 59 2.43 19.19 4.82
CA LEU A 59 2.23 17.92 4.11
C LEU A 59 1.28 18.10 2.93
N ALA A 60 1.55 17.37 1.85
CA ALA A 60 0.67 17.22 0.70
C ALA A 60 0.07 15.80 0.67
N PRO A 61 -1.12 15.60 0.06
CA PRO A 61 -1.67 14.27 -0.11
C PRO A 61 -0.82 13.42 -1.08
N SER A 62 -0.67 12.14 -0.77
CA SER A 62 -0.05 11.13 -1.61
C SER A 62 -0.97 9.92 -1.78
N LEU A 63 -0.50 8.88 -2.46
CA LEU A 63 -1.24 7.67 -2.77
C LEU A 63 -2.15 7.21 -1.63
N SER A 64 -3.42 7.03 -1.94
CA SER A 64 -4.43 6.45 -1.06
C SER A 64 -4.65 4.97 -1.36
N LEU A 65 -5.51 4.32 -0.61
CA LEU A 65 -5.82 2.91 -0.77
C LEU A 65 -7.33 2.69 -0.77
N TYR A 66 -7.85 2.15 -1.86
CA TYR A 66 -9.20 1.61 -1.94
C TYR A 66 -9.18 0.13 -1.59
N ASN A 67 -9.93 -0.25 -0.56
CA ASN A 67 -10.07 -1.64 -0.13
C ASN A 67 -11.48 -2.16 -0.35
N SER A 68 -11.61 -3.39 -0.87
CA SER A 68 -12.90 -4.10 -0.98
C SER A 68 -12.69 -5.59 -0.76
N PRO A 69 -13.69 -6.33 -0.26
CA PRO A 69 -13.61 -7.78 -0.14
C PRO A 69 -13.58 -8.50 -1.50
N PHE A 70 -14.09 -7.84 -2.56
CA PHE A 70 -14.25 -8.40 -3.91
C PHE A 70 -14.99 -9.76 -3.93
N ASP A 71 -15.95 -9.92 -3.03
CA ASP A 71 -16.80 -11.11 -2.90
C ASP A 71 -18.29 -10.71 -2.78
N SER A 72 -19.13 -11.68 -2.45
CA SER A 72 -20.58 -11.44 -2.30
C SER A 72 -21.00 -10.78 -0.98
N SER A 73 -20.08 -10.51 -0.06
CA SER A 73 -20.40 -9.83 1.21
C SER A 73 -20.76 -8.35 1.03
N VAL A 74 -20.28 -7.75 -0.05
CA VAL A 74 -20.67 -6.40 -0.49
C VAL A 74 -21.32 -6.49 -1.86
N PRO A 75 -22.56 -5.97 -2.04
CA PRO A 75 -23.19 -5.93 -3.36
C PRO A 75 -22.35 -5.12 -4.35
N ARG A 76 -22.10 -5.64 -5.54
CA ARG A 76 -21.25 -4.96 -6.57
C ARG A 76 -21.72 -3.55 -6.90
N ALA A 77 -23.03 -3.29 -6.89
CA ALA A 77 -23.56 -1.94 -7.13
C ALA A 77 -23.18 -0.97 -6.01
N GLU A 78 -23.22 -1.42 -4.75
CA GLU A 78 -22.81 -0.63 -3.60
C GLU A 78 -21.30 -0.33 -3.62
N ASP A 79 -20.48 -1.33 -3.95
CA ASP A 79 -19.04 -1.17 -4.05
C ASP A 79 -18.65 -0.19 -5.16
N ARG A 80 -19.33 -0.23 -6.32
CA ARG A 80 -19.12 0.77 -7.38
C ARG A 80 -19.48 2.18 -6.94
N GLU A 81 -20.59 2.38 -6.22
CA GLU A 81 -20.97 3.71 -5.71
C GLU A 81 -19.98 4.20 -4.65
N ARG A 82 -19.44 3.30 -3.82
CA ARG A 82 -18.40 3.62 -2.86
C ARG A 82 -17.09 4.01 -3.57
N ALA A 83 -16.70 3.26 -4.60
CA ALA A 83 -15.52 3.56 -5.43
C ALA A 83 -15.66 4.94 -6.11
N LYS A 84 -16.85 5.27 -6.61
CA LYS A 84 -17.13 6.57 -7.22
C LYS A 84 -16.95 7.73 -6.24
N ARG A 85 -17.54 7.63 -5.04
CA ARG A 85 -17.38 8.65 -3.99
C ARG A 85 -15.92 8.79 -3.55
N PHE A 86 -15.23 7.66 -3.36
CA PHE A 86 -13.81 7.66 -3.03
C PHE A 86 -13.00 8.37 -4.11
N ALA A 87 -13.21 8.03 -5.39
CA ALA A 87 -12.49 8.65 -6.50
C ALA A 87 -12.70 10.16 -6.56
N ALA A 88 -13.95 10.63 -6.41
CA ALA A 88 -14.25 12.06 -6.40
C ALA A 88 -13.44 12.81 -5.33
N THR A 89 -13.34 12.25 -4.11
CA THR A 89 -12.54 12.82 -3.02
C THR A 89 -11.05 12.86 -3.37
N GLN A 90 -10.50 11.79 -3.95
CA GLN A 90 -9.07 11.72 -4.29
C GLN A 90 -8.72 12.68 -5.45
N VAL A 91 -9.57 12.77 -6.47
CA VAL A 91 -9.40 13.70 -7.59
C VAL A 91 -9.49 15.16 -7.11
N GLU A 92 -10.40 15.48 -6.20
CA GLU A 92 -10.48 16.80 -5.55
C GLU A 92 -9.20 17.12 -4.76
N LEU A 93 -8.53 16.12 -4.17
CA LEU A 93 -7.20 16.28 -3.56
C LEU A 93 -6.07 16.49 -4.58
N GLY A 94 -6.35 16.35 -5.87
CA GLY A 94 -5.36 16.49 -6.95
C GLY A 94 -4.57 15.21 -7.21
N LEU A 95 -5.05 14.06 -6.74
CA LEU A 95 -4.46 12.77 -7.04
C LEU A 95 -5.00 12.22 -8.36
N ASP A 96 -4.13 11.60 -9.16
CA ASP A 96 -4.46 10.99 -10.45
C ASP A 96 -4.40 9.45 -10.42
N ARG A 97 -3.99 8.88 -9.30
CA ARG A 97 -3.84 7.43 -9.10
C ARG A 97 -4.12 7.01 -7.66
N THR A 98 -4.47 5.74 -7.46
CA THR A 98 -4.73 5.16 -6.14
C THR A 98 -4.36 3.68 -6.10
N MET A 99 -3.96 3.20 -4.94
CA MET A 99 -3.80 1.76 -4.69
C MET A 99 -5.17 1.09 -4.58
N VAL A 100 -5.26 -0.17 -5.04
CA VAL A 100 -6.44 -1.04 -4.91
C VAL A 100 -5.99 -2.37 -4.33
N SER A 101 -6.56 -2.75 -3.19
CA SER A 101 -6.26 -4.01 -2.53
C SER A 101 -7.54 -4.72 -2.08
N SER A 102 -7.45 -6.02 -1.87
CA SER A 102 -8.54 -6.76 -1.25
C SER A 102 -8.49 -6.65 0.27
N MET A 103 -9.66 -6.67 0.91
CA MET A 103 -9.77 -6.83 2.36
C MET A 103 -9.24 -8.20 2.78
N ALA A 104 -8.90 -8.32 4.06
CA ALA A 104 -8.40 -9.55 4.64
C ALA A 104 -9.43 -10.68 4.60
N VAL A 105 -8.96 -11.89 4.30
CA VAL A 105 -9.73 -13.14 4.32
C VAL A 105 -9.38 -13.91 5.59
N PRO A 106 -10.35 -14.31 6.44
CA PRO A 106 -10.05 -14.94 7.73
C PRO A 106 -9.09 -16.14 7.63
N ALA A 107 -9.31 -17.05 6.67
CA ALA A 107 -8.43 -18.21 6.48
C ALA A 107 -6.98 -17.84 6.15
N ARG A 108 -6.77 -16.69 5.51
CA ARG A 108 -5.43 -16.16 5.16
C ARG A 108 -4.80 -15.36 6.27
N LEU A 109 -5.59 -14.85 7.20
CA LEU A 109 -5.03 -14.31 8.45
C LEU A 109 -4.52 -15.41 9.39
N GLU A 110 -5.18 -16.58 9.37
CA GLU A 110 -4.73 -17.77 10.11
C GLU A 110 -3.51 -18.46 9.46
N GLN A 111 -3.41 -18.42 8.14
CA GLN A 111 -2.34 -19.04 7.36
C GLN A 111 -1.84 -18.06 6.29
N PRO A 112 -1.14 -16.97 6.68
CA PRO A 112 -0.73 -15.91 5.76
C PRO A 112 0.31 -16.40 4.74
N ALA A 113 0.28 -15.77 3.55
CA ALA A 113 1.20 -16.04 2.45
C ALA A 113 1.15 -17.49 1.88
N THR A 114 0.04 -18.20 2.10
CA THR A 114 -0.09 -19.60 1.66
C THR A 114 -1.16 -19.83 0.59
N GLY A 115 -1.98 -18.81 0.29
CA GLY A 115 -3.17 -18.97 -0.52
C GLY A 115 -4.25 -19.80 0.16
N ALA A 116 -4.32 -19.76 1.50
CA ALA A 116 -5.26 -20.57 2.26
C ALA A 116 -6.70 -20.41 1.76
N GLY A 117 -7.39 -21.54 1.55
CA GLY A 117 -8.73 -21.54 1.01
C GLY A 117 -8.82 -21.10 -0.45
N PHE A 118 -7.74 -21.22 -1.23
CA PHE A 118 -7.75 -20.97 -2.67
C PHE A 118 -8.87 -21.75 -3.37
N ASP A 119 -9.55 -21.08 -4.30
CA ASP A 119 -10.55 -21.63 -5.19
C ASP A 119 -10.57 -20.82 -6.49
N GLU A 120 -10.43 -21.49 -7.63
CA GLU A 120 -10.33 -20.85 -8.94
C GLU A 120 -11.56 -20.03 -9.33
N GLY A 121 -12.77 -20.54 -8.99
CA GLY A 121 -14.03 -19.84 -9.28
C GLY A 121 -14.17 -18.57 -8.46
N ARG A 122 -13.75 -18.60 -7.19
CA ARG A 122 -13.73 -17.40 -6.33
C ARG A 122 -12.68 -16.41 -6.80
N LEU A 123 -11.49 -16.86 -7.21
CA LEU A 123 -10.47 -15.98 -7.78
C LEU A 123 -11.00 -15.29 -9.03
N ALA A 124 -11.60 -16.01 -9.98
CA ALA A 124 -12.17 -15.43 -11.19
C ALA A 124 -13.26 -14.39 -10.87
N SER A 125 -14.15 -14.68 -9.91
CA SER A 125 -15.18 -13.75 -9.46
C SER A 125 -14.60 -12.49 -8.79
N ALA A 126 -13.55 -12.65 -7.99
CA ALA A 126 -12.85 -11.54 -7.35
C ALA A 126 -12.13 -10.64 -8.38
N ILE A 127 -11.50 -11.23 -9.39
CA ILE A 127 -10.88 -10.50 -10.51
C ILE A 127 -11.92 -9.68 -11.26
N GLU A 128 -13.09 -10.28 -11.56
CA GLU A 128 -14.18 -9.56 -12.21
C GLU A 128 -14.68 -8.38 -11.38
N ALA A 129 -14.91 -8.59 -10.06
CA ALA A 129 -15.35 -7.54 -9.14
C ALA A 129 -14.32 -6.40 -9.02
N CYS A 130 -13.05 -6.76 -8.89
CA CYS A 130 -11.94 -5.79 -8.89
C CYS A 130 -11.90 -4.98 -10.20
N GLY A 131 -12.05 -5.65 -11.33
CA GLY A 131 -12.11 -4.99 -12.63
C GLY A 131 -13.27 -4.01 -12.79
N GLU A 132 -14.45 -4.31 -12.24
CA GLU A 132 -15.58 -3.37 -12.20
C GLU A 132 -15.23 -2.11 -11.41
N VAL A 133 -14.67 -2.28 -10.22
CA VAL A 133 -14.22 -1.16 -9.36
C VAL A 133 -13.14 -0.33 -10.07
N CYS A 134 -12.13 -0.97 -10.65
CA CYS A 134 -11.06 -0.28 -11.37
C CYS A 134 -11.58 0.57 -12.53
N ARG A 135 -12.55 0.07 -13.30
CA ARG A 135 -13.17 0.85 -14.38
C ARG A 135 -13.95 2.06 -13.85
N VAL A 136 -14.60 1.95 -12.70
CA VAL A 136 -15.26 3.10 -12.03
C VAL A 136 -14.23 4.13 -11.60
N LEU A 137 -13.16 3.71 -10.92
CA LEU A 137 -12.09 4.61 -10.50
C LEU A 137 -11.47 5.35 -11.70
N ALA A 138 -11.20 4.63 -12.79
CA ALA A 138 -10.66 5.20 -14.02
C ALA A 138 -11.63 6.19 -14.70
N ALA A 139 -12.92 5.89 -14.72
CA ALA A 139 -13.95 6.79 -15.28
C ALA A 139 -14.07 8.12 -14.50
N GLU A 140 -13.73 8.11 -13.20
CA GLU A 140 -13.70 9.31 -12.36
C GLU A 140 -12.32 10.02 -12.37
N GLY A 141 -11.35 9.53 -13.15
CA GLY A 141 -10.04 10.17 -13.32
C GLY A 141 -8.90 9.63 -12.46
N LEU A 142 -9.09 8.50 -11.78
CA LEU A 142 -8.03 7.83 -11.01
C LEU A 142 -7.51 6.59 -11.72
N ARG A 143 -6.21 6.52 -11.99
CA ARG A 143 -5.54 5.28 -12.41
C ARG A 143 -5.47 4.30 -11.24
N PRO A 144 -6.17 3.14 -11.27
CA PRO A 144 -6.07 2.15 -10.20
C PRO A 144 -4.78 1.34 -10.33
N LEU A 145 -4.13 1.05 -9.20
CA LEU A 145 -2.90 0.29 -9.12
C LEU A 145 -3.11 -0.88 -8.16
N HIS A 146 -2.93 -2.12 -8.63
CA HIS A 146 -2.99 -3.25 -7.71
C HIS A 146 -1.91 -3.14 -6.63
N HIS A 147 -2.33 -3.18 -5.38
CA HIS A 147 -1.47 -3.19 -4.20
C HIS A 147 -1.48 -4.58 -3.57
N SER A 148 -0.34 -5.27 -3.68
CA SER A 148 -0.18 -6.63 -3.17
C SER A 148 -0.15 -6.64 -1.65
N HIS A 149 -1.02 -7.42 -1.02
CA HIS A 149 -1.09 -7.51 0.44
C HIS A 149 -1.35 -8.95 0.88
N VAL A 150 -0.49 -9.47 1.78
CA VAL A 150 -0.69 -10.78 2.42
C VAL A 150 -1.94 -10.72 3.30
N GLY A 151 -2.71 -11.79 3.30
CA GLY A 151 -4.00 -11.86 3.99
C GLY A 151 -5.21 -11.56 3.11
N GLY A 152 -5.02 -10.95 1.93
CA GLY A 152 -6.08 -10.65 0.97
C GLY A 152 -6.30 -11.76 -0.07
N VAL A 153 -7.29 -11.60 -0.95
CA VAL A 153 -7.60 -12.57 -2.01
C VAL A 153 -6.45 -12.74 -3.01
N PHE A 154 -5.67 -11.68 -3.23
CA PHE A 154 -4.56 -11.66 -4.18
C PHE A 154 -3.23 -11.61 -3.41
N GLU A 155 -2.88 -12.69 -2.67
CA GLU A 155 -1.66 -12.71 -1.85
C GLU A 155 -0.52 -13.54 -2.44
N THR A 156 -0.81 -14.50 -3.34
CA THR A 156 0.21 -15.36 -3.95
C THR A 156 0.63 -14.86 -5.33
N GLU A 157 1.82 -15.26 -5.79
CA GLU A 157 2.31 -14.89 -7.12
C GLU A 157 1.32 -15.28 -8.23
N TYR A 158 0.72 -16.48 -8.12
CA TYR A 158 -0.29 -16.95 -9.07
C TYR A 158 -1.49 -16.02 -9.12
N GLU A 159 -2.07 -15.66 -7.97
CA GLU A 159 -3.26 -14.83 -7.88
C GLU A 159 -3.01 -13.39 -8.37
N ILE A 160 -1.87 -12.80 -7.98
CA ILE A 160 -1.48 -11.47 -8.44
C ILE A 160 -1.24 -11.47 -9.96
N THR A 161 -0.54 -12.48 -10.47
CA THR A 161 -0.32 -12.64 -11.91
C THR A 161 -1.64 -12.76 -12.66
N ARG A 162 -2.55 -13.62 -12.19
CA ARG A 162 -3.88 -13.79 -12.80
C ARG A 162 -4.66 -12.49 -12.81
N LEU A 163 -4.69 -11.74 -11.69
CA LEU A 163 -5.35 -10.43 -11.63
C LEU A 163 -4.79 -9.45 -12.68
N LEU A 164 -3.47 -9.30 -12.70
CA LEU A 164 -2.81 -8.34 -13.58
C LEU A 164 -2.96 -8.74 -15.06
N ASP A 165 -2.79 -10.02 -15.39
CA ASP A 165 -2.81 -10.49 -16.76
C ASP A 165 -4.24 -10.56 -17.32
N ASP A 166 -5.23 -11.00 -16.53
CA ASP A 166 -6.63 -11.12 -16.96
C ASP A 166 -7.28 -9.73 -17.16
N LEU A 167 -6.99 -8.74 -16.31
CA LEU A 167 -7.53 -7.39 -16.45
C LEU A 167 -6.77 -6.53 -17.47
N GLY A 168 -5.47 -6.77 -17.64
CA GLY A 168 -4.63 -6.02 -18.56
C GLY A 168 -4.28 -4.58 -18.08
N PRO A 169 -3.29 -3.94 -18.76
CA PRO A 169 -2.76 -2.63 -18.36
C PRO A 169 -3.74 -1.47 -18.49
N ASP A 170 -4.74 -1.60 -19.36
CA ASP A 170 -5.77 -0.57 -19.58
C ASP A 170 -6.79 -0.50 -18.43
N VAL A 171 -6.88 -1.55 -17.60
CA VAL A 171 -7.82 -1.63 -16.48
C VAL A 171 -7.14 -1.40 -15.14
N ILE A 172 -5.96 -2.00 -14.94
CA ILE A 172 -5.26 -1.91 -13.66
C ILE A 172 -3.75 -1.83 -13.87
N GLY A 173 -3.11 -0.85 -13.27
CA GLY A 173 -1.66 -0.76 -13.14
C GLY A 173 -1.14 -1.59 -11.96
N PHE A 174 0.13 -1.35 -11.60
CA PHE A 174 0.78 -2.05 -10.50
C PHE A 174 1.38 -1.07 -9.49
N GLY A 175 1.05 -1.27 -8.23
CA GLY A 175 1.53 -0.53 -7.06
C GLY A 175 2.06 -1.50 -6.01
N PRO A 176 3.25 -2.10 -6.23
CA PRO A 176 3.78 -3.14 -5.36
C PRO A 176 4.01 -2.64 -3.93
N ASP A 177 3.81 -3.55 -2.97
CA ASP A 177 4.38 -3.47 -1.63
C ASP A 177 5.54 -4.46 -1.55
N THR A 178 6.75 -3.96 -1.33
CA THR A 178 7.97 -4.77 -1.37
C THR A 178 8.05 -5.79 -0.23
N GLY A 179 7.56 -5.44 0.96
CA GLY A 179 7.54 -6.31 2.12
C GLY A 179 6.51 -7.43 1.98
N HIS A 180 5.28 -7.10 1.55
CA HIS A 180 4.24 -8.10 1.33
C HIS A 180 4.60 -9.08 0.21
N LEU A 181 5.17 -8.60 -0.90
CA LEU A 181 5.70 -9.50 -1.94
C LEU A 181 6.75 -10.43 -1.36
N ARG A 182 7.72 -9.89 -0.62
CA ARG A 182 8.79 -10.69 -0.04
C ARG A 182 8.27 -11.71 0.98
N TRP A 183 7.31 -11.32 1.84
CA TRP A 183 6.66 -12.24 2.76
C TRP A 183 5.92 -13.37 2.05
N ALA A 184 5.23 -13.08 0.95
CA ALA A 184 4.57 -14.08 0.11
C ALA A 184 5.54 -15.01 -0.65
N GLY A 185 6.85 -14.83 -0.49
CA GLY A 185 7.87 -15.62 -1.19
C GLY A 185 8.12 -15.17 -2.63
N ILE A 186 7.60 -14.02 -3.01
CA ILE A 186 7.79 -13.41 -4.32
C ILE A 186 9.03 -12.50 -4.25
N GLU A 187 9.94 -12.62 -5.23
CA GLU A 187 11.09 -11.72 -5.29
C GLU A 187 10.66 -10.34 -5.86
N PRO A 188 10.68 -9.27 -5.04
CA PRO A 188 10.09 -7.99 -5.45
C PRO A 188 10.70 -7.42 -6.73
N ALA A 189 12.02 -7.43 -6.85
CA ALA A 189 12.71 -6.85 -8.01
C ALA A 189 12.37 -7.58 -9.33
N ALA A 190 12.29 -8.91 -9.29
CA ALA A 190 11.95 -9.71 -10.47
C ALA A 190 10.48 -9.48 -10.88
N PHE A 191 9.58 -9.42 -9.89
CA PHE A 191 8.15 -9.22 -10.14
C PHE A 191 7.85 -7.79 -10.61
N ILE A 192 8.49 -6.77 -10.02
CA ILE A 192 8.41 -5.38 -10.46
C ILE A 192 8.90 -5.23 -11.91
N ARG A 193 10.04 -5.85 -12.27
CA ARG A 193 10.56 -5.81 -13.64
C ARG A 193 9.60 -6.42 -14.66
N ARG A 194 8.88 -7.48 -14.28
CA ARG A 194 7.88 -8.13 -15.14
C ARG A 194 6.73 -7.19 -15.51
N TYR A 195 6.35 -6.25 -14.61
CA TYR A 195 5.24 -5.32 -14.79
C TYR A 195 5.69 -3.85 -14.76
N ALA A 196 6.94 -3.58 -15.17
CA ALA A 196 7.55 -2.25 -15.06
C ALA A 196 6.78 -1.17 -15.83
N ASP A 197 6.21 -1.50 -16.99
CA ASP A 197 5.38 -0.63 -17.82
C ASP A 197 4.03 -0.25 -17.19
N ARG A 198 3.66 -0.89 -16.09
CA ARG A 198 2.37 -0.70 -15.40
C ARG A 198 2.53 -0.02 -14.03
N LEU A 199 3.76 0.28 -13.61
CA LEU A 199 4.02 0.90 -12.32
C LEU A 199 3.42 2.31 -12.23
N GLY A 200 2.97 2.67 -11.03
CA GLY A 200 2.41 4.00 -10.78
C GLY A 200 2.60 4.49 -9.34
N GLY A 201 3.23 3.70 -8.51
CA GLY A 201 3.55 3.99 -7.11
C GLY A 201 4.14 2.75 -6.46
N ILE A 202 4.84 2.89 -5.35
CA ILE A 202 5.45 1.79 -4.63
C ILE A 202 5.39 2.02 -3.12
N HIS A 203 5.02 0.99 -2.37
CA HIS A 203 5.23 0.96 -0.93
C HIS A 203 6.59 0.33 -0.65
N ILE A 204 7.42 1.11 -0.01
CA ILE A 204 8.75 0.72 0.48
C ILE A 204 8.55 0.15 1.88
N LYS A 205 8.50 -1.15 1.95
CA LYS A 205 8.35 -1.93 3.18
C LYS A 205 9.42 -3.02 3.20
N ASP A 206 10.04 -3.22 4.33
CA ASP A 206 11.03 -4.28 4.52
C ASP A 206 10.51 -5.34 5.50
N CYS A 207 11.12 -6.50 5.50
CA CYS A 207 10.75 -7.57 6.42
C CYS A 207 11.99 -8.35 6.88
N PHE A 208 11.92 -8.86 8.10
CA PHE A 208 12.93 -9.77 8.61
C PHE A 208 12.75 -11.18 8.05
N PRO A 209 13.80 -12.02 8.03
CA PRO A 209 13.69 -13.38 7.51
C PRO A 209 12.90 -14.34 8.41
N ASP A 210 12.62 -13.95 9.65
CA ASP A 210 12.10 -14.82 10.73
C ASP A 210 10.75 -15.47 10.38
N HIS A 211 9.88 -14.76 9.65
CA HIS A 211 8.51 -15.19 9.36
C HIS A 211 8.21 -15.29 7.86
N LEU A 212 9.23 -15.30 7.01
CA LEU A 212 9.02 -15.42 5.57
C LEU A 212 8.41 -16.77 5.19
N GLY A 213 7.42 -16.71 4.29
CA GLY A 213 6.70 -17.89 3.85
C GLY A 213 5.85 -18.50 4.97
N ARG A 214 5.81 -19.85 5.02
CA ARG A 214 4.99 -20.59 5.99
C ARG A 214 5.65 -20.69 7.36
N SER A 215 5.50 -19.67 8.20
CA SER A 215 6.03 -19.68 9.56
C SER A 215 5.25 -20.55 10.54
N GLY A 216 4.02 -20.96 10.18
CA GLY A 216 3.10 -21.63 11.10
C GLY A 216 2.40 -20.72 12.11
N MET A 217 2.63 -19.40 12.00
CA MET A 217 1.98 -18.36 12.79
C MET A 217 0.86 -17.71 11.98
N SER A 218 -0.19 -17.26 12.67
CA SER A 218 -1.19 -16.36 12.10
C SER A 218 -0.57 -14.98 11.80
N TYR A 219 -1.26 -14.18 11.01
CA TYR A 219 -0.85 -12.81 10.70
C TYR A 219 -0.58 -11.99 11.99
N HIS A 220 -1.53 -12.05 12.93
CA HIS A 220 -1.42 -11.31 14.19
C HIS A 220 -0.27 -11.81 15.08
N GLU A 221 -0.07 -13.11 15.16
CA GLU A 221 1.07 -13.67 15.91
C GLU A 221 2.39 -13.23 15.31
N ALA A 222 2.56 -13.33 13.98
CA ALA A 222 3.77 -12.90 13.29
C ALA A 222 4.06 -11.41 13.49
N THR A 223 3.05 -10.55 13.36
CA THR A 223 3.16 -9.10 13.58
C THR A 223 3.54 -8.78 15.02
N ALA A 224 2.88 -9.43 16.01
CA ALA A 224 3.12 -9.19 17.43
C ALA A 224 4.57 -9.53 17.90
N THR A 225 5.31 -10.30 17.12
CA THR A 225 6.73 -10.58 17.42
C THR A 225 7.64 -9.37 17.26
N LYS A 226 7.21 -8.31 16.55
CA LYS A 226 8.04 -7.20 16.06
C LYS A 226 9.24 -7.67 15.21
N ARG A 227 9.13 -8.88 14.64
CA ARG A 227 10.14 -9.54 13.81
C ARG A 227 9.60 -9.92 12.43
N LEU A 228 8.42 -9.41 12.08
CA LEU A 228 7.88 -9.51 10.72
C LEU A 228 8.33 -8.31 9.89
N TRP A 229 7.93 -7.11 10.28
CA TRP A 229 8.29 -5.89 9.59
C TRP A 229 9.59 -5.30 10.10
N ALA A 230 10.35 -4.71 9.19
CA ALA A 230 11.59 -4.02 9.48
C ALA A 230 11.54 -2.61 8.90
N GLU A 231 12.21 -1.68 9.53
CA GLU A 231 12.51 -0.39 8.90
C GLU A 231 13.34 -0.64 7.65
N PRO A 232 13.08 0.07 6.53
CA PRO A 232 13.78 -0.15 5.26
C PRO A 232 15.30 -0.17 5.41
N GLY A 233 15.90 -1.25 4.90
CA GLY A 233 17.33 -1.52 4.97
C GLY A 233 17.81 -2.28 6.22
N LEU A 234 16.90 -2.65 7.13
CA LEU A 234 17.22 -3.54 8.26
C LEU A 234 16.77 -4.99 8.00
N GLY A 235 15.93 -5.21 7.01
CA GLY A 235 15.41 -6.52 6.63
C GLY A 235 16.17 -7.18 5.49
N VAL A 236 15.44 -7.95 4.70
CA VAL A 236 15.99 -8.79 3.63
C VAL A 236 15.54 -8.40 2.22
N VAL A 237 14.82 -7.30 2.05
CA VAL A 237 14.46 -6.81 0.72
C VAL A 237 15.69 -6.20 0.06
N ASP A 238 16.03 -6.66 -1.14
CA ASP A 238 17.12 -6.10 -1.95
C ASP A 238 16.63 -4.81 -2.65
N PHE A 239 16.72 -3.68 -1.95
CA PHE A 239 16.29 -2.39 -2.49
C PHE A 239 17.13 -1.89 -3.65
N ASP A 240 18.40 -2.27 -3.76
CA ASP A 240 19.21 -1.92 -4.92
C ASP A 240 18.66 -2.61 -6.17
N ALA A 241 18.32 -3.89 -6.07
CA ALA A 241 17.67 -4.63 -7.15
C ALA A 241 16.25 -4.10 -7.45
N VAL A 242 15.46 -3.74 -6.42
CA VAL A 242 14.12 -3.13 -6.58
C VAL A 242 14.21 -1.81 -7.33
N LEU A 243 15.09 -0.91 -6.94
CA LEU A 243 15.27 0.39 -7.59
C LEU A 243 15.84 0.26 -9.00
N GLY A 244 16.70 -0.74 -9.24
CA GLY A 244 17.18 -1.08 -10.57
C GLY A 244 16.13 -1.74 -11.48
N ALA A 245 14.98 -2.15 -10.94
CA ALA A 245 13.85 -2.68 -11.69
C ALA A 245 12.82 -1.62 -12.08
N LEU A 246 12.87 -0.41 -11.48
CA LEU A 246 11.99 0.70 -11.84
C LEU A 246 12.37 1.25 -13.21
N PRO A 247 11.41 1.67 -14.04
CA PRO A 247 11.69 2.36 -15.30
C PRO A 247 12.37 3.72 -15.06
N ASP A 248 13.13 4.18 -16.05
CA ASP A 248 13.87 5.45 -15.95
C ASP A 248 12.93 6.66 -15.81
N ASP A 249 11.74 6.57 -16.36
CA ASP A 249 10.68 7.58 -16.32
C ASP A 249 9.67 7.38 -15.18
N TYR A 250 10.00 6.56 -14.18
CA TYR A 250 9.14 6.34 -13.02
C TYR A 250 8.82 7.66 -12.31
N ASP A 251 7.53 7.96 -12.19
CA ASP A 251 6.99 9.21 -11.65
C ASP A 251 6.10 9.02 -10.39
N GLY A 252 5.97 7.78 -9.92
CA GLY A 252 5.17 7.45 -8.73
C GLY A 252 5.84 7.88 -7.43
N ASP A 253 5.04 8.11 -6.39
CA ASP A 253 5.56 8.35 -5.04
C ASP A 253 6.15 7.07 -4.42
N PHE A 254 7.12 7.26 -3.52
CA PHE A 254 7.67 6.22 -2.66
C PHE A 254 7.02 6.34 -1.27
N MET A 255 6.04 5.48 -1.01
CA MET A 255 5.36 5.42 0.29
C MET A 255 6.18 4.60 1.27
N ILE A 256 6.70 5.24 2.30
CA ILE A 256 7.40 4.56 3.38
C ILE A 256 6.37 3.95 4.33
N GLU A 257 6.45 2.64 4.54
CA GLU A 257 5.49 1.91 5.35
C GLU A 257 6.15 0.88 6.25
N VAL A 258 5.82 0.93 7.53
CA VAL A 258 6.15 -0.09 8.56
C VAL A 258 4.89 -0.27 9.39
N ASP A 259 4.15 -1.38 9.22
CA ASP A 259 2.86 -1.57 9.90
C ASP A 259 3.02 -1.66 11.42
N GLU A 260 4.04 -2.38 11.87
CA GLU A 260 4.43 -2.52 13.27
C GLU A 260 5.92 -2.25 13.37
N PRO A 261 6.34 -1.17 14.05
CA PRO A 261 7.75 -0.83 14.25
C PRO A 261 8.54 -1.95 14.91
N SER A 262 9.75 -2.23 14.40
CA SER A 262 10.67 -3.16 15.05
C SER A 262 11.42 -2.54 16.24
N VAL A 263 11.37 -1.22 16.35
CA VAL A 263 11.94 -0.42 17.44
C VAL A 263 10.85 0.07 18.40
N ASP A 264 11.23 0.54 19.57
CA ASP A 264 10.28 0.88 20.66
C ASP A 264 9.43 2.13 20.38
N SER A 265 9.80 2.95 19.41
CA SER A 265 9.13 4.22 19.12
C SER A 265 8.73 4.33 17.66
N LYS A 266 7.43 4.58 17.40
CA LYS A 266 6.90 4.87 16.06
C LYS A 266 7.56 6.09 15.41
N LEU A 267 7.87 7.13 16.21
CA LEU A 267 8.64 8.30 15.75
C LEU A 267 10.04 7.90 15.28
N GLU A 268 10.76 7.07 16.07
CA GLU A 268 12.10 6.61 15.72
C GLU A 268 12.11 5.72 14.48
N SER A 269 11.13 4.82 14.36
CA SER A 269 10.92 3.99 13.18
C SER A 269 10.79 4.86 11.90
N HIS A 270 9.92 5.89 11.93
CA HIS A 270 9.76 6.80 10.80
C HIS A 270 11.01 7.65 10.52
N ARG A 271 11.74 8.08 11.59
CA ARG A 271 12.99 8.81 11.43
C ARG A 271 14.07 7.97 10.74
N MET A 272 14.25 6.73 11.18
CA MET A 272 15.19 5.78 10.56
C MET A 272 14.83 5.50 9.10
N SER A 273 13.55 5.23 8.86
CA SER A 273 13.01 4.92 7.53
C SER A 273 13.17 6.11 6.57
N PHE A 274 12.89 7.34 7.01
CA PHE A 274 13.09 8.55 6.22
C PHE A 274 14.58 8.82 5.94
N ALA A 275 15.46 8.67 6.94
CA ALA A 275 16.89 8.83 6.76
C ALA A 275 17.45 7.83 5.74
N TRP A 276 16.99 6.59 5.77
CA TRP A 276 17.30 5.58 4.77
C TRP A 276 16.79 6.02 3.39
N ALA A 277 15.51 6.40 3.29
CA ALA A 277 14.89 6.82 2.03
C ALA A 277 15.62 8.01 1.39
N ARG A 278 15.95 9.03 2.17
CA ARG A 278 16.71 10.19 1.69
C ARG A 278 18.08 9.80 1.13
N ARG A 279 18.77 8.87 1.79
CA ARG A 279 20.08 8.38 1.34
C ARG A 279 19.97 7.57 0.05
N VAL A 280 19.00 6.69 -0.04
CA VAL A 280 18.89 5.70 -1.12
C VAL A 280 18.11 6.25 -2.33
N LEU A 281 17.05 7.05 -2.08
CA LEU A 281 16.19 7.61 -3.12
C LEU A 281 16.56 9.03 -3.54
N GLY A 282 17.54 9.67 -2.89
CA GLY A 282 17.81 11.11 -3.04
C GLY A 282 18.07 11.61 -4.47
N GLY A 283 18.48 10.73 -5.39
CA GLY A 283 18.62 11.04 -6.81
C GLY A 283 17.33 10.90 -7.64
N ARG A 284 16.25 10.37 -7.05
CA ARG A 284 14.97 10.03 -7.72
C ARG A 284 13.79 10.87 -7.22
N VAL A 285 13.96 11.62 -6.16
CA VAL A 285 12.89 12.36 -5.49
C VAL A 285 13.18 13.86 -5.41
N GLU A 286 12.12 14.66 -5.27
CA GLU A 286 12.25 16.09 -4.97
C GLU A 286 13.00 16.31 -3.64
N GLN A 287 13.86 17.35 -3.60
CA GLN A 287 14.64 17.70 -2.41
C GLN A 287 13.83 18.58 -1.45
#